data_210b91907c4f55bdf869991a32d28940
#
_entry.id   210b91907c4f55bdf869991a32d28940
#
_cell.length_a   1.000
_cell.length_b   1.000
_cell.length_c   1.000
_cell.angle_alpha   90.00
_cell.angle_beta   90.00
_cell.angle_gamma   90.00
#
_symmetry.space_group_name_H-M   'P 1'
#
loop_
_entity.id
_entity.type
_entity.pdbx_description
1 polymer ?
#
loop_
_entity_poly.entity_id
_entity_poly.type
_entity_poly.pdbx_seq_one_letter_code
_entity_poly.pdbx_strand_id
1 'polypeptide(L)'
;VVCNKDMEFDEFDNPNTRYILGLYEGQLVCSVRFVPLDEPNMITHTFQACFSDVPLPAGETESSRFFVDKSRARDLLGERYPLSQVLFLAMINYARHYGCNGIYTIVSRAMLTILKRSGWQIKPLKEAYLSEDERIYLVYLPTDSVSQNKMAAKITASVGGIQSQMVNWPMSIAVTPALV
;
A
#
# COMPACT_ATOMS: atom_id res chain seq x y z
N VAL A 1 16.27 10.43 -6.60
CA VAL A 1 15.09 10.59 -7.44
C VAL A 1 15.43 11.46 -8.62
N VAL A 2 15.20 10.99 -9.83
CA VAL A 2 15.43 11.72 -11.08
C VAL A 2 14.07 12.04 -11.69
N CYS A 3 13.82 13.32 -11.99
CA CYS A 3 12.62 13.76 -12.70
C CYS A 3 12.94 13.90 -14.19
N ASN A 4 12.20 13.22 -15.04
CA ASN A 4 12.32 13.32 -16.50
C ASN A 4 10.93 13.47 -17.11
N LYS A 5 10.67 14.57 -17.82
CA LYS A 5 9.39 14.87 -18.51
C LYS A 5 8.16 14.65 -17.61
N ASP A 6 8.16 15.28 -16.44
CA ASP A 6 7.09 15.19 -15.42
C ASP A 6 6.90 13.79 -14.80
N MET A 7 7.84 12.86 -14.99
CA MET A 7 7.86 11.56 -14.33
C MET A 7 9.02 11.46 -13.35
N GLU A 8 8.75 10.86 -12.20
CA GLU A 8 9.71 10.66 -11.13
C GLU A 8 10.17 9.20 -11.13
N PHE A 9 11.49 9.02 -11.30
CA PHE A 9 12.13 7.70 -11.27
C PHE A 9 13.18 7.63 -10.16
N ASP A 10 13.39 6.45 -9.62
CA ASP A 10 14.54 6.13 -8.78
C ASP A 10 15.20 4.82 -9.25
N GLU A 11 16.30 4.45 -8.59
CA GLU A 11 17.08 3.25 -8.90
C GLU A 11 16.30 1.93 -8.74
N PHE A 12 15.16 1.96 -8.04
CA PHE A 12 14.31 0.79 -7.81
C PHE A 12 13.21 0.64 -8.87
N ASP A 13 13.10 1.54 -9.83
CA ASP A 13 12.18 1.43 -10.95
C ASP A 13 12.83 0.57 -12.07
N ASN A 14 12.83 -0.74 -11.86
CA ASN A 14 13.40 -1.75 -12.75
C ASN A 14 12.29 -2.62 -13.39
N PRO A 15 12.61 -3.51 -14.36
CA PRO A 15 11.61 -4.33 -15.04
C PRO A 15 10.77 -5.25 -14.14
N ASN A 16 11.26 -5.58 -12.94
CA ASN A 16 10.56 -6.42 -11.96
C ASN A 16 9.69 -5.62 -11.00
N THR A 17 9.82 -4.30 -11.00
CA THR A 17 8.98 -3.39 -10.22
C THR A 17 7.56 -3.37 -10.78
N ARG A 18 6.58 -3.37 -9.89
CA ARG A 18 5.15 -3.31 -10.23
C ARG A 18 4.48 -2.15 -9.53
N TYR A 19 3.52 -1.55 -10.21
CA TYR A 19 2.68 -0.52 -9.64
C TYR A 19 1.23 -0.97 -9.64
N ILE A 20 0.56 -0.84 -8.50
CA ILE A 20 -0.89 -0.84 -8.45
C ILE A 20 -1.36 0.58 -8.74
N LEU A 21 -2.25 0.72 -9.70
CA LEU A 21 -2.89 1.97 -10.05
C LEU A 21 -4.39 1.86 -9.76
N GLY A 22 -4.91 2.74 -8.93
CA GLY A 22 -6.34 2.90 -8.71
C GLY A 22 -6.90 3.93 -9.68
N LEU A 23 -7.84 3.49 -10.52
CA LEU A 23 -8.46 4.33 -11.53
C LEU A 23 -9.97 4.46 -11.27
N TYR A 24 -10.50 5.66 -11.43
CA TYR A 24 -11.93 5.93 -11.50
C TYR A 24 -12.22 6.72 -12.76
N GLU A 25 -13.07 6.16 -13.63
CA GLU A 25 -13.38 6.74 -14.96
C GLU A 25 -12.12 7.15 -15.75
N GLY A 26 -11.08 6.30 -15.72
CA GLY A 26 -9.81 6.53 -16.38
C GLY A 26 -8.88 7.53 -15.68
N GLN A 27 -9.28 8.12 -14.56
CA GLN A 27 -8.45 9.05 -13.80
C GLN A 27 -7.73 8.34 -12.64
N LEU A 28 -6.42 8.55 -12.52
CA LEU A 28 -5.62 8.03 -11.43
C LEU A 28 -5.99 8.71 -10.11
N VAL A 29 -6.38 7.93 -9.11
CA VAL A 29 -6.76 8.42 -7.77
C VAL A 29 -5.84 7.91 -6.66
N CYS A 30 -5.17 6.81 -6.87
CA CYS A 30 -4.18 6.27 -5.91
C CYS A 30 -3.19 5.34 -6.60
N SER A 31 -2.06 5.12 -5.97
CA SER A 31 -1.05 4.15 -6.43
C SER A 31 -0.18 3.65 -5.29
N VAL A 32 0.48 2.52 -5.51
CA VAL A 32 1.55 2.00 -4.65
C VAL A 32 2.52 1.18 -5.51
N ARG A 33 3.80 1.23 -5.17
CA ARG A 33 4.87 0.46 -5.83
C ARG A 33 5.18 -0.79 -5.03
N PHE A 34 5.48 -1.87 -5.75
CA PHE A 34 6.02 -3.12 -5.22
C PHE A 34 7.35 -3.46 -5.88
N VAL A 35 8.32 -3.82 -5.05
CA VAL A 35 9.65 -4.29 -5.46
C VAL A 35 9.89 -5.64 -4.79
N PRO A 36 10.23 -6.71 -5.54
CA PRO A 36 10.60 -7.98 -4.92
C PRO A 36 11.75 -7.81 -3.92
N LEU A 37 11.71 -8.47 -2.77
CA LEU A 37 12.79 -8.37 -1.77
C LEU A 37 14.11 -8.98 -2.24
N ASP A 38 14.06 -9.84 -3.25
CA ASP A 38 15.25 -10.42 -3.89
C ASP A 38 15.97 -9.44 -4.84
N GLU A 39 15.32 -8.31 -5.14
CA GLU A 39 15.88 -7.22 -5.93
C GLU A 39 16.35 -6.07 -5.03
N PRO A 40 17.21 -5.17 -5.53
CA PRO A 40 17.53 -3.93 -4.84
C PRO A 40 16.26 -3.15 -4.48
N ASN A 41 16.10 -2.81 -3.21
CA ASN A 41 14.92 -2.14 -2.68
C ASN A 41 15.29 -1.14 -1.58
N MET A 42 14.34 -0.34 -1.12
CA MET A 42 14.64 0.70 -0.14
C MET A 42 15.12 0.14 1.20
N ILE A 43 14.63 -1.04 1.62
CA ILE A 43 15.02 -1.63 2.91
C ILE A 43 16.48 -2.08 2.88
N THR A 44 16.88 -2.78 1.80
CA THR A 44 18.21 -3.39 1.68
C THR A 44 19.29 -2.44 1.14
N HIS A 45 18.88 -1.30 0.56
CA HIS A 45 19.79 -0.32 -0.03
C HIS A 45 19.70 1.03 0.67
N THR A 46 18.64 1.81 0.45
CA THR A 46 18.52 3.17 1.00
C THR A 46 18.61 3.20 2.52
N PHE A 47 17.95 2.26 3.18
CA PHE A 47 17.88 2.19 4.65
C PHE A 47 18.63 0.99 5.22
N GLN A 48 19.58 0.42 4.49
CA GLN A 48 20.37 -0.74 4.91
C GLN A 48 21.01 -0.54 6.29
N ALA A 49 21.60 0.63 6.54
CA ALA A 49 22.22 0.93 7.82
C ALA A 49 21.26 0.87 9.02
N CYS A 50 19.97 1.11 8.75
CA CYS A 50 18.92 1.09 9.78
C CYS A 50 18.36 -0.31 10.04
N PHE A 51 18.30 -1.18 9.03
CA PHE A 51 17.51 -2.42 9.06
C PHE A 51 18.25 -3.69 8.64
N SER A 52 19.59 -3.64 8.49
CA SER A 52 20.41 -4.80 8.08
C SER A 52 20.35 -6.01 9.02
N ASP A 53 19.96 -5.80 10.27
CA ASP A 53 19.79 -6.84 11.30
C ASP A 53 18.41 -7.49 11.30
N VAL A 54 17.46 -6.99 10.50
CA VAL A 54 16.13 -7.58 10.37
C VAL A 54 16.14 -8.60 9.24
N PRO A 55 15.89 -9.89 9.53
CA PRO A 55 15.83 -10.91 8.50
C PRO A 55 14.61 -10.69 7.60
N LEU A 56 14.84 -10.66 6.28
CA LEU A 56 13.79 -10.56 5.28
C LEU A 56 13.69 -11.88 4.54
N PRO A 57 12.49 -12.50 4.46
CA PRO A 57 12.33 -13.76 3.76
C PRO A 57 12.38 -13.57 2.23
N ALA A 58 12.97 -14.54 1.54
CA ALA A 58 12.96 -14.58 0.08
C ALA A 58 11.53 -14.78 -0.46
N GLY A 59 11.25 -14.27 -1.65
CA GLY A 59 9.96 -14.40 -2.32
C GLY A 59 8.86 -13.47 -1.82
N GLU A 60 9.17 -12.59 -0.88
CA GLU A 60 8.27 -11.55 -0.41
C GLU A 60 8.52 -10.21 -1.15
N THR A 61 7.73 -9.20 -0.84
CA THR A 61 7.80 -7.91 -1.55
C THR A 61 7.88 -6.72 -0.58
N GLU A 62 8.61 -5.69 -1.00
CA GLU A 62 8.56 -4.36 -0.40
C GLU A 62 7.45 -3.55 -1.05
N SER A 63 6.74 -2.74 -0.28
CA SER A 63 5.90 -1.66 -0.81
C SER A 63 6.45 -0.28 -0.46
N SER A 64 6.37 0.62 -1.43
CA SER A 64 6.77 2.02 -1.30
C SER A 64 5.92 2.92 -2.18
N ARG A 65 6.11 4.24 -2.11
CA ARG A 65 5.37 5.23 -2.91
C ARG A 65 3.84 5.07 -2.78
N PHE A 66 3.37 4.81 -1.56
CA PHE A 66 1.93 4.83 -1.29
C PHE A 66 1.38 6.24 -1.47
N PHE A 67 0.47 6.38 -2.41
CA PHE A 67 -0.10 7.67 -2.80
C PHE A 67 -1.62 7.59 -2.90
N VAL A 68 -2.29 8.58 -2.35
CA VAL A 68 -3.73 8.83 -2.50
C VAL A 68 -3.93 10.29 -2.82
N ASP A 69 -4.48 10.59 -4.00
CA ASP A 69 -4.89 11.94 -4.37
C ASP A 69 -6.18 12.31 -3.64
N LYS A 70 -6.03 12.87 -2.45
CA LYS A 70 -7.17 13.20 -1.58
C LYS A 70 -8.12 14.23 -2.21
N SER A 71 -7.58 15.18 -2.97
CA SER A 71 -8.39 16.21 -3.63
C SER A 71 -9.25 15.58 -4.72
N ARG A 72 -8.62 14.88 -5.65
CA ARG A 72 -9.31 14.19 -6.75
C ARG A 72 -10.27 13.12 -6.24
N ALA A 73 -9.86 12.35 -5.24
CA ALA A 73 -10.71 11.33 -4.63
C ALA A 73 -11.97 11.94 -4.02
N ARG A 74 -11.85 13.05 -3.29
CA ARG A 74 -13.00 13.77 -2.74
C ARG A 74 -13.94 14.25 -3.84
N ASP A 75 -13.39 14.85 -4.90
CA ASP A 75 -14.19 15.44 -5.98
C ASP A 75 -14.91 14.37 -6.82
N LEU A 76 -14.28 13.20 -7.04
CA LEU A 76 -14.83 12.12 -7.86
C LEU A 76 -15.64 11.08 -7.09
N LEU A 77 -15.22 10.75 -5.87
CA LEU A 77 -15.75 9.63 -5.10
C LEU A 77 -16.56 10.07 -3.87
N GLY A 78 -16.46 11.36 -3.52
CA GLY A 78 -17.04 11.92 -2.30
C GLY A 78 -16.10 11.86 -1.09
N GLU A 79 -16.33 12.77 -0.16
CA GLU A 79 -15.47 13.04 1.00
C GLU A 79 -15.27 11.81 1.92
N ARG A 80 -16.27 10.93 1.98
CA ARG A 80 -16.30 9.78 2.90
C ARG A 80 -15.82 8.47 2.27
N TYR A 81 -15.46 8.48 0.98
CA TYR A 81 -15.03 7.24 0.31
C TYR A 81 -13.71 6.74 0.91
N PRO A 82 -13.62 5.47 1.33
CA PRO A 82 -12.49 4.94 2.09
C PRO A 82 -11.32 4.52 1.17
N LEU A 83 -10.82 5.42 0.33
CA LEU A 83 -9.85 5.10 -0.73
C LEU A 83 -8.55 4.50 -0.20
N SER A 84 -8.06 4.95 0.96
CA SER A 84 -6.86 4.35 1.58
C SER A 84 -7.08 2.89 1.94
N GLN A 85 -8.24 2.53 2.50
CA GLN A 85 -8.59 1.14 2.84
C GLN A 85 -8.78 0.31 1.57
N VAL A 86 -9.36 0.89 0.53
CA VAL A 86 -9.48 0.25 -0.79
C VAL A 86 -8.11 -0.08 -1.36
N LEU A 87 -7.15 0.85 -1.30
CA LEU A 87 -5.78 0.59 -1.74
C LEU A 87 -5.09 -0.47 -0.86
N PHE A 88 -5.30 -0.47 0.46
CA PHE A 88 -4.78 -1.52 1.34
C PHE A 88 -5.35 -2.90 0.98
N LEU A 89 -6.64 -3.00 0.69
CA LEU A 89 -7.23 -4.26 0.23
C LEU A 89 -6.65 -4.70 -1.12
N ALA A 90 -6.43 -3.76 -2.05
CA ALA A 90 -5.78 -4.05 -3.33
C ALA A 90 -4.36 -4.59 -3.14
N MET A 91 -3.60 -4.05 -2.18
CA MET A 91 -2.27 -4.56 -1.82
C MET A 91 -2.32 -6.00 -1.31
N ILE A 92 -3.29 -6.31 -0.43
CA ILE A 92 -3.51 -7.67 0.08
C ILE A 92 -3.86 -8.62 -1.07
N ASN A 93 -4.81 -8.23 -1.91
CA ASN A 93 -5.27 -9.07 -3.04
C ASN A 93 -4.14 -9.34 -4.04
N TYR A 94 -3.34 -8.32 -4.36
CA TYR A 94 -2.15 -8.44 -5.20
C TYR A 94 -1.16 -9.44 -4.62
N ALA A 95 -0.77 -9.28 -3.36
CA ALA A 95 0.19 -10.15 -2.72
C ALA A 95 -0.30 -11.61 -2.68
N ARG A 96 -1.56 -11.83 -2.34
CA ARG A 96 -2.19 -13.18 -2.35
C ARG A 96 -2.19 -13.80 -3.74
N HIS A 97 -2.54 -13.02 -4.77
CA HIS A 97 -2.57 -13.49 -6.16
C HIS A 97 -1.20 -13.96 -6.64
N TYR A 98 -0.13 -13.28 -6.23
CA TYR A 98 1.25 -13.62 -6.60
C TYR A 98 1.97 -14.50 -5.56
N GLY A 99 1.25 -15.02 -4.56
CA GLY A 99 1.79 -15.97 -3.58
C GLY A 99 2.71 -15.36 -2.52
N CYS A 100 2.67 -14.03 -2.33
CA CYS A 100 3.42 -13.38 -1.25
C CYS A 100 2.64 -13.50 0.06
N ASN A 101 3.28 -14.01 1.13
CA ASN A 101 2.65 -14.18 2.44
C ASN A 101 2.60 -12.88 3.25
N GLY A 102 3.39 -11.87 2.85
CA GLY A 102 3.42 -10.58 3.49
C GLY A 102 4.09 -9.51 2.65
N ILE A 103 3.87 -8.28 3.07
CA ILE A 103 4.46 -7.09 2.47
C ILE A 103 5.31 -6.40 3.53
N TYR A 104 6.50 -5.95 3.18
CA TYR A 104 7.39 -5.18 4.03
C TYR A 104 7.40 -3.73 3.55
N THR A 105 7.36 -2.80 4.48
CA THR A 105 7.35 -1.37 4.12
C THR A 105 8.06 -0.54 5.18
N ILE A 106 8.69 0.55 4.74
CA ILE A 106 9.23 1.56 5.64
C ILE A 106 8.26 2.74 5.65
N VAL A 107 7.84 3.14 6.83
CA VAL A 107 6.84 4.20 6.99
C VAL A 107 7.27 5.23 8.03
N SER A 108 6.78 6.46 7.84
CA SER A 108 6.84 7.51 8.84
C SER A 108 5.88 7.21 10.01
N ARG A 109 6.04 7.93 11.11
CA ARG A 109 5.12 7.85 12.26
C ARG A 109 3.66 8.15 11.87
N ALA A 110 3.45 9.11 10.98
CA ALA A 110 2.12 9.47 10.49
C ALA A 110 1.48 8.31 9.71
N MET A 111 2.23 7.70 8.79
CA MET A 111 1.74 6.55 8.02
C MET A 111 1.53 5.31 8.88
N LEU A 112 2.39 5.05 9.87
CA LEU A 112 2.19 3.99 10.85
C LEU A 112 0.86 4.16 11.60
N THR A 113 0.51 5.40 11.95
CA THR A 113 -0.78 5.69 12.60
C THR A 113 -1.96 5.41 11.67
N ILE A 114 -1.87 5.76 10.39
CA ILE A 114 -2.89 5.46 9.38
C ILE A 114 -3.08 3.95 9.23
N LEU A 115 -1.99 3.19 9.10
CA LEU A 115 -2.02 1.74 9.02
C LEU A 115 -2.68 1.10 10.25
N LYS A 116 -2.30 1.52 11.45
CA LYS A 116 -2.92 1.02 12.70
C LYS A 116 -4.43 1.32 12.77
N ARG A 117 -4.83 2.53 12.38
CA ARG A 117 -6.25 2.94 12.37
C ARG A 117 -7.07 2.27 11.27
N SER A 118 -6.44 1.76 10.23
CA SER A 118 -7.13 1.05 9.15
C SER A 118 -7.75 -0.28 9.63
N GLY A 119 -7.28 -0.82 10.75
CA GLY A 119 -7.69 -2.12 11.27
C GLY A 119 -6.88 -3.28 10.68
N TRP A 120 -5.90 -3.01 9.80
CA TRP A 120 -4.92 -4.00 9.35
C TRP A 120 -4.04 -4.40 10.53
N GLN A 121 -3.91 -5.70 10.79
CA GLN A 121 -3.13 -6.21 11.92
C GLN A 121 -1.63 -6.23 11.58
N ILE A 122 -1.09 -5.05 11.36
CA ILE A 122 0.31 -4.84 11.03
C ILE A 122 1.24 -5.15 12.20
N LYS A 123 2.49 -5.50 11.90
CA LYS A 123 3.54 -5.75 12.90
C LYS A 123 4.72 -4.81 12.67
N PRO A 124 4.90 -3.76 13.48
CA PRO A 124 6.16 -3.02 13.49
C PRO A 124 7.29 -3.96 13.91
N LEU A 125 8.33 -4.05 13.07
CA LEU A 125 9.47 -4.94 13.28
C LEU A 125 10.62 -4.22 13.94
N LYS A 126 10.91 -2.99 13.49
CA LYS A 126 11.98 -2.16 14.01
C LYS A 126 11.69 -0.68 13.81
N GLU A 127 12.12 0.12 14.77
CA GLU A 127 12.17 1.58 14.70
C GLU A 127 13.62 2.03 14.43
N ALA A 128 13.79 3.06 13.62
CA ALA A 128 15.07 3.70 13.38
C ALA A 128 14.91 5.23 13.31
N TYR A 129 16.03 5.94 13.42
CA TYR A 129 16.08 7.39 13.38
C TYR A 129 16.90 7.82 12.16
N LEU A 130 16.33 8.66 11.32
CA LEU A 130 17.06 9.34 10.24
C LEU A 130 17.71 10.65 10.73
N SER A 131 17.08 11.29 11.73
CA SER A 131 17.58 12.45 12.44
C SER A 131 16.99 12.45 13.86
N GLU A 132 17.33 13.44 14.69
CA GLU A 132 16.78 13.57 16.04
C GLU A 132 15.25 13.62 16.06
N ASP A 133 14.63 14.21 15.02
CA ASP A 133 13.19 14.42 14.93
C ASP A 133 12.48 13.47 13.95
N GLU A 134 13.21 12.74 13.11
CA GLU A 134 12.65 11.91 12.06
C GLU A 134 12.80 10.42 12.35
N ARG A 135 11.67 9.80 12.71
CA ARG A 135 11.57 8.36 12.97
C ARG A 135 10.93 7.64 11.80
N ILE A 136 11.51 6.49 11.47
CA ILE A 136 10.97 5.55 10.49
C ILE A 136 10.78 4.18 11.12
N TYR A 137 9.85 3.42 10.56
CA TYR A 137 9.47 2.11 11.05
C TYR A 137 9.48 1.11 9.91
N LEU A 138 10.20 0.02 10.07
CA LEU A 138 10.03 -1.15 9.22
C LEU A 138 8.84 -1.94 9.74
N VAL A 139 7.87 -2.18 8.87
CA VAL A 139 6.58 -2.78 9.22
C VAL A 139 6.30 -3.98 8.31
N TYR A 140 5.85 -5.07 8.91
CA TYR A 140 5.29 -6.22 8.21
C TYR A 140 3.76 -6.08 8.11
N LEU A 141 3.25 -6.25 6.90
CA LEU A 141 1.83 -6.18 6.57
C LEU A 141 1.37 -7.59 6.17
N PRO A 142 0.59 -8.30 7.02
CA PRO A 142 0.13 -9.64 6.71
C PRO A 142 -0.90 -9.63 5.57
N THR A 143 -0.82 -10.63 4.70
CA THR A 143 -1.70 -10.77 3.52
C THR A 143 -2.56 -12.03 3.59
N ASP A 144 -2.79 -12.55 4.77
CA ASP A 144 -3.63 -13.73 5.00
C ASP A 144 -5.13 -13.43 4.76
N SER A 145 -5.93 -14.51 4.75
CA SER A 145 -7.38 -14.39 4.54
C SER A 145 -8.08 -13.61 5.66
N VAL A 146 -7.54 -13.63 6.87
CA VAL A 146 -8.10 -12.88 7.99
C VAL A 146 -7.93 -11.38 7.75
N SER A 147 -6.73 -10.95 7.33
CA SER A 147 -6.45 -9.56 6.96
C SER A 147 -7.33 -9.11 5.80
N GLN A 148 -7.45 -9.93 4.76
CA GLN A 148 -8.30 -9.65 3.60
C GLN A 148 -9.76 -9.46 3.99
N ASN A 149 -10.33 -10.40 4.75
CA ASN A 149 -11.73 -10.36 5.15
C ASN A 149 -12.04 -9.17 6.07
N LYS A 150 -11.16 -8.84 7.01
CA LYS A 150 -11.33 -7.69 7.89
C LYS A 150 -11.32 -6.37 7.11
N MET A 151 -10.41 -6.22 6.15
CA MET A 151 -10.32 -5.02 5.32
C MET A 151 -11.55 -4.90 4.41
N ALA A 152 -11.97 -6.00 3.76
CA ALA A 152 -13.17 -6.04 2.94
C ALA A 152 -14.44 -5.70 3.73
N ALA A 153 -14.60 -6.24 4.93
CA ALA A 153 -15.73 -5.93 5.81
C ALA A 153 -15.78 -4.45 6.18
N LYS A 154 -14.63 -3.84 6.47
CA LYS A 154 -14.53 -2.41 6.82
C LYS A 154 -14.93 -1.50 5.65
N ILE A 155 -14.47 -1.84 4.43
CA ILE A 155 -14.85 -1.12 3.22
C ILE A 155 -16.35 -1.28 2.96
N THR A 156 -16.88 -2.50 3.04
CA THR A 156 -18.31 -2.81 2.87
C THR A 156 -19.18 -1.97 3.82
N ALA A 157 -18.78 -1.84 5.07
CA ALA A 157 -19.49 -1.00 6.04
C ALA A 157 -19.49 0.49 5.67
N SER A 158 -18.48 0.95 4.93
CA SER A 158 -18.35 2.36 4.52
C SER A 158 -19.09 2.68 3.22
N VAL A 159 -19.07 1.76 2.22
CA VAL A 159 -19.65 2.00 0.89
C VAL A 159 -21.06 1.42 0.70
N GLY A 160 -21.52 0.59 1.62
CA GLY A 160 -22.82 -0.09 1.56
C GLY A 160 -22.84 -1.28 0.59
N GLY A 161 -23.12 -2.47 1.10
CA GLY A 161 -23.30 -3.68 0.30
C GLY A 161 -22.02 -4.49 0.02
N ILE A 162 -22.21 -5.80 -0.16
CA ILE A 162 -21.16 -6.75 -0.51
C ILE A 162 -20.91 -6.66 -2.02
N GLN A 163 -19.64 -6.52 -2.41
CA GLN A 163 -19.24 -6.45 -3.81
C GLN A 163 -18.47 -7.70 -4.21
N SER A 164 -18.95 -8.40 -5.22
CA SER A 164 -18.46 -9.73 -5.61
C SER A 164 -16.99 -9.78 -6.08
N GLN A 165 -16.44 -8.66 -6.54
CA GLN A 165 -15.06 -8.59 -7.05
C GLN A 165 -14.07 -7.90 -6.09
N MET A 166 -14.51 -7.60 -4.87
CA MET A 166 -13.71 -6.86 -3.89
C MET A 166 -12.47 -7.64 -3.42
N VAL A 167 -12.52 -8.97 -3.37
CA VAL A 167 -11.43 -9.84 -2.90
C VAL A 167 -10.69 -10.54 -4.04
N ASN A 168 -10.88 -10.10 -5.26
CA ASN A 168 -10.22 -10.63 -6.45
C ASN A 168 -9.02 -9.76 -6.86
N TRP A 169 -8.19 -10.30 -7.74
CA TRP A 169 -7.16 -9.53 -8.42
C TRP A 169 -7.27 -9.72 -9.95
N PRO A 170 -7.29 -8.66 -10.76
CA PRO A 170 -7.46 -7.25 -10.35
C PRO A 170 -8.77 -7.00 -9.59
N MET A 171 -8.72 -6.01 -8.68
CA MET A 171 -9.86 -5.67 -7.85
C MET A 171 -10.75 -4.63 -8.55
N SER A 172 -12.06 -4.80 -8.43
CA SER A 172 -13.05 -3.81 -8.85
C SER A 172 -14.08 -3.57 -7.76
N ILE A 173 -14.40 -2.32 -7.51
CA ILE A 173 -15.42 -1.91 -6.54
C ILE A 173 -16.38 -0.95 -7.25
N ALA A 174 -17.68 -1.24 -7.21
CA ALA A 174 -18.67 -0.32 -7.72
C ALA A 174 -18.76 0.91 -6.79
N VAL A 175 -18.72 2.08 -7.38
CA VAL A 175 -18.94 3.34 -6.66
C VAL A 175 -20.40 3.73 -6.87
N THR A 176 -21.17 3.81 -5.80
CA THR A 176 -22.52 4.38 -5.86
C THR A 176 -22.35 5.90 -5.90
N PRO A 177 -22.82 6.59 -6.95
CA PRO A 177 -22.78 8.04 -6.96
C PRO A 177 -23.45 8.59 -5.71
N ALA A 178 -22.83 9.57 -5.05
CA ALA A 178 -23.49 10.29 -3.98
C ALA A 178 -24.76 10.90 -4.59
N LEU A 179 -25.92 10.56 -4.04
CA LEU A 179 -27.16 11.26 -4.38
C LEU A 179 -26.95 12.73 -4.01
N VAL A 180 -26.94 13.58 -5.02
CA VAL A 180 -26.86 15.05 -4.91
C VAL A 180 -28.12 15.58 -4.26
#